data_947d1380bd3ed988dbf187b12745128a
#
_entry.id   947d1380bd3ed988dbf187b12745128a
#
_cell.length_a   1.000
_cell.length_b   1.000
_cell.length_c   1.000
_cell.angle_alpha   90.00
_cell.angle_beta   90.00
_cell.angle_gamma   90.00
#
_symmetry.space_group_name_H-M   'P 1'
#
loop_
_entity.id
_entity.type
_entity.pdbx_description
1 polymer ?
#
loop_
_entity_poly.entity_id
_entity_poly.type
_entity_poly.pdbx_seq_one_letter_code
_entity_poly.pdbx_strand_id
1 'polypeptide(L)'
;MTIDPNNQTVLRIAMLRDHFIQHDRFTPLEELFSRLAEKRLADIQTGRVNEAHGLALSGPSGAGKSAAIAHLLKTERARLDDEGYGDATIISLRVPSPATLKFVGQTLLRALGYQISSERQAWYIWDLVRHHLRERRVMFVHLDEAQDLASRGTKHELNSVASMLKTLMTDDEWPVGIILSGTEELEDILNHDPQLARRMKTVHFESLSPAAHANDVLDLLESYCERAELIPAPQLLSLEHGERLIHAAANQFGLVIELILEAIEEAFLQKDTALSCKHFRRAYQLRTSCEDEFNPFIIPDFYRIDARQVFTRGGRRS
;
A
#
# COMPACT_ATOMS: atom_id res chain seq x y z
N MET A 1 -14.63 9.82 33.69
CA MET A 1 -13.52 8.94 33.35
C MET A 1 -12.45 9.80 32.71
N THR A 2 -11.41 10.17 33.42
CA THR A 2 -10.24 10.86 32.86
C THR A 2 -9.46 9.86 32.03
N ILE A 3 -9.48 10.04 30.72
CA ILE A 3 -8.66 9.22 29.80
C ILE A 3 -7.20 9.53 30.13
N ASP A 4 -6.39 8.47 30.30
CA ASP A 4 -4.95 8.58 30.49
C ASP A 4 -4.35 9.43 29.36
N PRO A 5 -3.50 10.44 29.65
CA PRO A 5 -2.86 11.27 28.62
C PRO A 5 -2.16 10.49 27.52
N ASN A 6 -1.58 9.34 27.85
CA ASN A 6 -0.96 8.44 26.85
C ASN A 6 -2.02 7.86 25.88
N ASN A 7 -3.20 7.49 26.39
CA ASN A 7 -4.28 6.97 25.57
C ASN A 7 -4.84 8.06 24.62
N GLN A 8 -4.85 9.32 25.04
CA GLN A 8 -5.27 10.45 24.21
C GLN A 8 -4.28 10.69 23.04
N THR A 9 -2.97 10.62 23.29
CA THR A 9 -1.95 10.71 22.24
C THR A 9 -2.11 9.60 21.21
N VAL A 10 -2.26 8.35 21.64
CA VAL A 10 -2.45 7.21 20.74
C VAL A 10 -3.69 7.39 19.85
N LEU A 11 -4.81 7.85 20.42
CA LEU A 11 -6.03 8.11 19.64
C LEU A 11 -5.84 9.25 18.62
N ARG A 12 -5.17 10.33 18.98
CA ARG A 12 -4.88 11.44 18.05
C ARG A 12 -4.00 10.98 16.89
N ILE A 13 -2.96 10.19 17.17
CA ILE A 13 -2.09 9.63 16.12
C ILE A 13 -2.87 8.65 15.22
N ALA A 14 -3.73 7.80 15.78
CA ALA A 14 -4.58 6.92 14.99
C ALA A 14 -5.48 7.71 14.02
N MET A 15 -6.10 8.80 14.49
CA MET A 15 -6.91 9.68 13.62
C MET A 15 -6.09 10.35 12.52
N LEU A 16 -4.85 10.76 12.79
CA LEU A 16 -3.95 11.30 11.77
C LEU A 16 -3.53 10.24 10.75
N ARG A 17 -3.32 8.99 11.18
CA ARG A 17 -3.01 7.85 10.29
C ARG A 17 -4.16 7.47 9.37
N ASP A 18 -5.39 7.56 9.85
CA ASP A 18 -6.59 7.26 9.06
C ASP A 18 -6.86 8.31 7.98
N HIS A 19 -6.20 9.47 8.07
CA HIS A 19 -6.33 10.52 7.09
C HIS A 19 -5.42 10.25 5.89
N PHE A 20 -6.05 9.94 4.74
CA PHE A 20 -5.35 9.84 3.48
C PHE A 20 -5.15 11.24 2.88
N ILE A 21 -3.90 11.64 2.66
CA ILE A 21 -3.58 12.86 1.93
C ILE A 21 -3.46 12.53 0.46
N GLN A 22 -4.36 13.11 -0.34
CA GLN A 22 -4.32 12.96 -1.79
C GLN A 22 -3.06 13.64 -2.33
N HIS A 23 -2.34 12.95 -3.19
CA HIS A 23 -1.12 13.41 -3.82
C HIS A 23 -1.10 13.01 -5.30
N ASP A 24 -0.33 13.72 -6.11
CA ASP A 24 -0.33 13.55 -7.58
C ASP A 24 -0.05 12.12 -8.04
N ARG A 25 0.72 11.35 -7.26
CA ARG A 25 1.04 9.94 -7.55
C ARG A 25 -0.17 9.02 -7.41
N PHE A 26 -1.19 9.42 -6.63
CA PHE A 26 -2.42 8.65 -6.42
C PHE A 26 -3.42 8.85 -7.58
N THR A 27 -3.45 10.02 -8.19
CA THR A 27 -4.41 10.35 -9.26
C THR A 27 -4.41 9.35 -10.42
N PRO A 28 -3.27 8.91 -10.99
CA PRO A 28 -3.27 7.90 -12.06
C PRO A 28 -3.85 6.55 -11.62
N LEU A 29 -3.61 6.15 -10.36
CA LEU A 29 -4.16 4.92 -9.80
C LEU A 29 -5.69 5.00 -9.69
N GLU A 30 -6.21 6.11 -9.14
CA GLU A 30 -7.63 6.37 -8.98
C GLU A 30 -8.35 6.41 -10.32
N GLU A 31 -7.84 7.18 -11.30
CA GLU A 31 -8.43 7.27 -12.63
C GLU A 31 -8.49 5.92 -13.38
N LEU A 32 -7.39 5.16 -13.32
CA LEU A 32 -7.36 3.85 -13.98
C LEU A 32 -8.32 2.88 -13.34
N PHE A 33 -8.39 2.85 -12.01
CA PHE A 33 -9.30 1.96 -11.31
C PHE A 33 -10.76 2.33 -11.56
N SER A 34 -11.12 3.62 -11.50
CA SER A 34 -12.49 4.10 -11.77
C SER A 34 -12.96 3.65 -13.17
N ARG A 35 -12.12 3.79 -14.19
CA ARG A 35 -12.43 3.32 -15.56
C ARG A 35 -12.65 1.80 -15.63
N LEU A 36 -11.87 1.01 -14.87
CA LEU A 36 -12.04 -0.44 -14.81
C LEU A 36 -13.33 -0.82 -14.10
N ALA A 37 -13.66 -0.13 -13.00
CA ALA A 37 -14.89 -0.35 -12.24
C ALA A 37 -16.13 0.01 -13.05
N GLU A 38 -16.14 1.16 -13.71
CA GLU A 38 -17.23 1.59 -14.62
C GLU A 38 -17.47 0.59 -15.76
N LYS A 39 -16.38 0.12 -16.39
CA LYS A 39 -16.49 -0.89 -17.45
C LYS A 39 -17.11 -2.19 -16.92
N ARG A 40 -16.65 -2.67 -15.77
CA ARG A 40 -17.19 -3.89 -15.15
C ARG A 40 -18.66 -3.74 -14.74
N LEU A 41 -19.04 -2.59 -14.20
CA LEU A 41 -20.43 -2.27 -13.88
C LEU A 41 -21.33 -2.27 -15.14
N ALA A 42 -20.88 -1.67 -16.22
CA ALA A 42 -21.62 -1.66 -17.48
C ALA A 42 -21.84 -3.08 -18.03
N ASP A 43 -20.84 -3.96 -17.92
CA ASP A 43 -20.99 -5.37 -18.31
C ASP A 43 -22.06 -6.07 -17.43
N ILE A 44 -22.04 -5.86 -16.10
CA ILE A 44 -23.00 -6.42 -15.18
C ILE A 44 -24.42 -5.91 -15.47
N GLN A 45 -24.60 -4.60 -15.67
CA GLN A 45 -25.89 -3.98 -15.97
C GLN A 45 -26.49 -4.48 -17.28
N THR A 46 -25.64 -4.71 -18.29
CA THR A 46 -26.10 -5.17 -19.61
C THR A 46 -26.17 -6.69 -19.74
N GLY A 47 -25.83 -7.44 -18.69
CA GLY A 47 -25.78 -8.90 -18.70
C GLY A 47 -24.74 -9.48 -19.65
N ARG A 48 -23.70 -8.71 -19.99
CA ARG A 48 -22.62 -9.16 -20.88
C ARG A 48 -21.52 -9.84 -20.06
N VAL A 49 -21.05 -10.97 -20.56
CA VAL A 49 -19.91 -11.70 -19.98
C VAL A 49 -18.69 -11.42 -20.85
N ASN A 50 -18.07 -10.25 -20.62
CA ASN A 50 -16.82 -9.88 -21.25
C ASN A 50 -15.63 -10.23 -20.34
N GLU A 51 -14.44 -10.47 -20.92
CA GLU A 51 -13.23 -10.63 -20.11
C GLU A 51 -13.01 -9.43 -19.19
N ALA A 52 -12.70 -9.70 -17.94
CA ALA A 52 -12.37 -8.66 -16.97
C ALA A 52 -10.92 -8.17 -17.16
N HIS A 53 -10.68 -6.95 -16.74
CA HIS A 53 -9.36 -6.34 -16.76
C HIS A 53 -8.89 -6.07 -15.34
N GLY A 54 -7.59 -5.86 -15.17
CA GLY A 54 -6.98 -5.65 -13.87
C GLY A 54 -6.03 -4.47 -13.81
N LEU A 55 -5.58 -4.21 -12.60
CA LEU A 55 -4.64 -3.17 -12.24
C LEU A 55 -3.48 -3.78 -11.45
N ALA A 56 -2.26 -3.37 -11.75
CA ALA A 56 -1.09 -3.70 -10.96
C ALA A 56 -0.42 -2.42 -10.45
N LEU A 57 -0.23 -2.33 -9.13
CA LEU A 57 0.50 -1.26 -8.47
C LEU A 57 1.83 -1.80 -7.98
N SER A 58 2.93 -1.43 -8.64
CA SER A 58 4.28 -1.80 -8.24
C SER A 58 5.04 -0.62 -7.60
N GLY A 59 6.11 -0.93 -6.92
CA GLY A 59 7.04 0.05 -6.35
C GLY A 59 7.76 -0.47 -5.12
N PRO A 60 8.78 0.23 -4.63
CA PRO A 60 9.60 -0.22 -3.50
C PRO A 60 8.78 -0.33 -2.20
N SER A 61 9.34 -1.10 -1.25
CA SER A 61 8.75 -1.19 0.11
C SER A 61 8.77 0.20 0.76
N GLY A 62 7.67 0.54 1.46
CA GLY A 62 7.52 1.87 2.07
C GLY A 62 7.04 2.98 1.12
N ALA A 63 6.77 2.69 -0.17
CA ALA A 63 6.25 3.69 -1.11
C ALA A 63 4.80 4.14 -0.85
N GLY A 64 4.09 3.51 0.11
CA GLY A 64 2.70 3.85 0.44
C GLY A 64 1.63 3.07 -0.33
N LYS A 65 1.99 2.03 -1.08
CA LYS A 65 1.08 1.24 -1.93
C LYS A 65 -0.15 0.71 -1.19
N SER A 66 0.06 0.03 -0.04
CA SER A 66 -1.05 -0.59 0.71
C SER A 66 -2.02 0.46 1.27
N ALA A 67 -1.52 1.63 1.69
CA ALA A 67 -2.36 2.75 2.12
C ALA A 67 -3.18 3.32 0.95
N ALA A 68 -2.54 3.51 -0.21
CA ALA A 68 -3.20 3.99 -1.43
C ALA A 68 -4.32 3.03 -1.88
N ILE A 69 -4.04 1.73 -1.94
CA ILE A 69 -5.06 0.73 -2.29
C ILE A 69 -6.17 0.66 -1.24
N ALA A 70 -5.84 0.69 0.06
CA ALA A 70 -6.85 0.67 1.10
C ALA A 70 -7.81 1.86 0.99
N HIS A 71 -7.26 3.07 0.73
CA HIS A 71 -8.07 4.27 0.49
C HIS A 71 -8.93 4.12 -0.76
N LEU A 72 -8.34 3.72 -1.89
CA LEU A 72 -9.04 3.49 -3.15
C LEU A 72 -10.22 2.52 -2.99
N LEU A 73 -9.98 1.36 -2.36
CA LEU A 73 -11.02 0.35 -2.17
C LEU A 73 -12.11 0.82 -1.21
N LYS A 74 -11.77 1.61 -0.19
CA LYS A 74 -12.74 2.20 0.74
C LYS A 74 -13.65 3.20 0.02
N THR A 75 -13.08 4.09 -0.78
CA THR A 75 -13.82 5.10 -1.56
C THR A 75 -14.73 4.43 -2.58
N GLU A 76 -14.22 3.44 -3.30
CA GLU A 76 -15.00 2.74 -4.32
C GLU A 76 -16.16 1.92 -3.72
N ARG A 77 -15.96 1.25 -2.59
CA ARG A 77 -17.05 0.56 -1.89
C ARG A 77 -18.15 1.53 -1.48
N ALA A 78 -17.79 2.69 -0.92
CA ALA A 78 -18.79 3.71 -0.56
C ALA A 78 -19.57 4.19 -1.79
N ARG A 79 -18.89 4.42 -2.92
CA ARG A 79 -19.54 4.80 -4.19
C ARG A 79 -20.50 3.72 -4.69
N LEU A 80 -20.10 2.45 -4.65
CA LEU A 80 -20.95 1.32 -5.06
C LEU A 80 -22.16 1.17 -4.17
N ASP A 81 -22.02 1.36 -2.85
CA ASP A 81 -23.12 1.33 -1.90
C ASP A 81 -24.14 2.46 -2.18
N ASP A 82 -23.64 3.68 -2.43
CA ASP A 82 -24.48 4.85 -2.73
C ASP A 82 -25.26 4.69 -4.06
N GLU A 83 -24.65 4.02 -5.05
CA GLU A 83 -25.28 3.70 -6.35
C GLU A 83 -26.22 2.48 -6.29
N GLY A 84 -26.38 1.85 -5.13
CA GLY A 84 -27.25 0.69 -4.95
C GLY A 84 -26.62 -0.66 -5.35
N TYR A 85 -25.30 -0.69 -5.55
CA TYR A 85 -24.55 -1.91 -5.85
C TYR A 85 -23.87 -2.51 -4.61
N GLY A 86 -24.43 -2.30 -3.41
CA GLY A 86 -23.86 -2.79 -2.15
C GLY A 86 -23.52 -4.29 -2.11
N ASP A 87 -24.20 -5.08 -2.95
CA ASP A 87 -23.88 -6.49 -3.17
C ASP A 87 -22.65 -6.72 -4.06
N ALA A 88 -22.20 -5.69 -4.80
CA ALA A 88 -21.03 -5.78 -5.66
C ALA A 88 -19.77 -5.61 -4.82
N THR A 89 -19.17 -6.71 -4.45
CA THR A 89 -18.08 -6.72 -3.48
C THR A 89 -16.70 -6.64 -4.12
N ILE A 90 -15.79 -5.97 -3.41
CA ILE A 90 -14.35 -6.02 -3.67
C ILE A 90 -13.71 -6.79 -2.51
N ILE A 91 -13.09 -7.92 -2.80
CA ILE A 91 -12.37 -8.72 -1.81
C ILE A 91 -10.90 -8.33 -1.81
N SER A 92 -10.36 -8.05 -0.63
CA SER A 92 -8.94 -7.73 -0.46
C SER A 92 -8.31 -8.71 0.50
N LEU A 93 -7.17 -9.24 0.13
CA LEU A 93 -6.37 -10.12 0.99
C LEU A 93 -4.87 -9.89 0.75
N ARG A 94 -4.09 -10.12 1.78
CA ARG A 94 -2.64 -10.21 1.67
C ARG A 94 -2.25 -11.63 1.28
N VAL A 95 -1.39 -11.77 0.28
CA VAL A 95 -0.86 -13.07 -0.13
C VAL A 95 -0.07 -13.68 1.04
N PRO A 96 -0.39 -14.90 1.46
CA PRO A 96 0.32 -15.53 2.56
C PRO A 96 1.75 -15.94 2.13
N SER A 97 2.73 -15.73 2.98
CA SER A 97 4.11 -16.18 2.72
C SER A 97 4.47 -17.35 3.65
N PRO A 98 4.98 -18.49 3.14
CA PRO A 98 5.17 -18.81 1.72
C PRO A 98 3.85 -19.09 1.00
N ALA A 99 3.70 -18.57 -0.20
CA ALA A 99 2.50 -18.76 -1.00
C ALA A 99 2.56 -20.10 -1.77
N THR A 100 1.46 -20.83 -1.72
CA THR A 100 1.12 -21.85 -2.72
C THR A 100 -0.24 -21.51 -3.28
N LEU A 101 -0.51 -21.81 -4.55
CA LEU A 101 -1.83 -21.54 -5.13
C LEU A 101 -2.97 -22.18 -4.32
N LYS A 102 -2.72 -23.36 -3.74
CA LYS A 102 -3.67 -24.00 -2.83
C LYS A 102 -3.97 -23.13 -1.62
N PHE A 103 -2.93 -22.58 -0.97
CA PHE A 103 -3.08 -21.76 0.23
C PHE A 103 -3.72 -20.40 -0.07
N VAL A 104 -3.35 -19.78 -1.21
CA VAL A 104 -3.99 -18.55 -1.68
C VAL A 104 -5.49 -18.76 -1.91
N GLY A 105 -5.87 -19.84 -2.61
CA GLY A 105 -7.28 -20.20 -2.81
C GLY A 105 -8.05 -20.43 -1.51
N GLN A 106 -7.43 -21.11 -0.53
CA GLN A 106 -8.02 -21.30 0.80
C GLN A 106 -8.21 -19.97 1.54
N THR A 107 -7.24 -19.06 1.44
CA THR A 107 -7.32 -17.73 2.06
C THR A 107 -8.42 -16.90 1.43
N LEU A 108 -8.55 -16.96 0.11
CA LEU A 108 -9.63 -16.29 -0.62
C LEU A 108 -11.01 -16.85 -0.24
N LEU A 109 -11.15 -18.17 -0.12
CA LEU A 109 -12.40 -18.79 0.36
C LEU A 109 -12.77 -18.32 1.78
N ARG A 110 -11.80 -18.21 2.69
CA ARG A 110 -12.04 -17.66 4.04
C ARG A 110 -12.52 -16.21 3.97
N ALA A 111 -11.90 -15.39 3.13
CA ALA A 111 -12.32 -14.01 2.93
C ALA A 111 -13.74 -13.92 2.35
N LEU A 112 -14.13 -14.92 1.54
CA LEU A 112 -15.48 -15.10 1.05
C LEU A 112 -16.44 -15.74 2.10
N GLY A 113 -15.98 -15.97 3.33
CA GLY A 113 -16.78 -16.53 4.43
C GLY A 113 -17.01 -18.05 4.34
N TYR A 114 -16.25 -18.75 3.48
CA TYR A 114 -16.33 -20.19 3.36
C TYR A 114 -15.10 -20.87 3.99
N GLN A 115 -15.33 -21.83 4.90
CA GLN A 115 -14.28 -22.62 5.53
C GLN A 115 -14.28 -24.06 5.00
N ILE A 116 -13.10 -24.49 4.52
CA ILE A 116 -12.92 -25.89 4.12
C ILE A 116 -12.58 -26.69 5.36
N SER A 117 -13.40 -27.69 5.68
CA SER A 117 -13.25 -28.56 6.86
C SER A 117 -12.28 -29.74 6.66
N SER A 118 -11.88 -30.00 5.43
CA SER A 118 -11.02 -31.14 5.09
C SER A 118 -9.99 -30.77 4.04
N GLU A 119 -8.91 -31.54 3.96
CA GLU A 119 -7.90 -31.34 2.93
C GLU A 119 -8.48 -31.60 1.54
N ARG A 120 -8.25 -30.64 0.61
CA ARG A 120 -8.74 -30.68 -0.77
C ARG A 120 -7.61 -30.41 -1.76
N GLN A 121 -7.77 -30.89 -2.97
CA GLN A 121 -6.85 -30.60 -4.08
C GLN A 121 -6.99 -29.15 -4.56
N ALA A 122 -5.92 -28.57 -5.10
CA ALA A 122 -5.92 -27.17 -5.54
C ALA A 122 -7.01 -26.85 -6.57
N TRP A 123 -7.25 -27.75 -7.55
CA TRP A 123 -8.27 -27.55 -8.58
C TRP A 123 -9.67 -27.41 -7.99
N TYR A 124 -10.00 -28.23 -6.97
CA TYR A 124 -11.31 -28.18 -6.29
C TYR A 124 -11.47 -26.88 -5.50
N ILE A 125 -10.40 -26.40 -4.86
CA ILE A 125 -10.41 -25.13 -4.12
C ILE A 125 -10.69 -23.97 -5.06
N TRP A 126 -10.04 -23.93 -6.23
CA TRP A 126 -10.25 -22.89 -7.22
C TRP A 126 -11.61 -22.95 -7.90
N ASP A 127 -12.19 -24.13 -8.03
CA ASP A 127 -13.57 -24.29 -8.49
C ASP A 127 -14.57 -23.69 -7.48
N LEU A 128 -14.39 -23.97 -6.19
CA LEU A 128 -15.17 -23.34 -5.12
C LEU A 128 -14.96 -21.81 -5.08
N VAL A 129 -13.73 -21.35 -5.28
CA VAL A 129 -13.45 -19.91 -5.35
C VAL A 129 -14.29 -19.26 -6.45
N ARG A 130 -14.27 -19.78 -7.67
CA ARG A 130 -15.06 -19.25 -8.80
C ARG A 130 -16.56 -19.25 -8.47
N HIS A 131 -17.06 -20.36 -7.92
CA HIS A 131 -18.45 -20.47 -7.51
C HIS A 131 -18.83 -19.36 -6.50
N HIS A 132 -18.06 -19.18 -5.43
CA HIS A 132 -18.38 -18.18 -4.42
C HIS A 132 -18.12 -16.73 -4.86
N LEU A 133 -17.18 -16.47 -5.75
CA LEU A 133 -16.99 -15.16 -6.38
C LEU A 133 -18.24 -14.75 -7.16
N ARG A 134 -18.85 -15.68 -7.91
CA ARG A 134 -20.10 -15.47 -8.64
C ARG A 134 -21.28 -15.28 -7.69
N GLU A 135 -21.46 -16.17 -6.73
CA GLU A 135 -22.58 -16.12 -5.76
C GLU A 135 -22.60 -14.78 -4.99
N ARG A 136 -21.41 -14.27 -4.66
CA ARG A 136 -21.27 -13.01 -3.94
C ARG A 136 -21.10 -11.80 -4.84
N ARG A 137 -21.25 -11.95 -6.14
CA ARG A 137 -21.11 -10.89 -7.15
C ARG A 137 -19.82 -10.09 -7.01
N VAL A 138 -18.69 -10.77 -6.68
CA VAL A 138 -17.40 -10.11 -6.51
C VAL A 138 -16.93 -9.54 -7.84
N MET A 139 -16.74 -8.23 -7.88
CA MET A 139 -16.27 -7.53 -9.08
C MET A 139 -14.76 -7.57 -9.21
N PHE A 140 -14.07 -7.37 -8.09
CA PHE A 140 -12.61 -7.33 -8.04
C PHE A 140 -12.04 -8.13 -6.87
N VAL A 141 -10.91 -8.77 -7.11
CA VAL A 141 -10.07 -9.39 -6.08
C VAL A 141 -8.75 -8.64 -6.03
N HIS A 142 -8.43 -8.08 -4.87
CA HIS A 142 -7.14 -7.46 -4.59
C HIS A 142 -6.23 -8.44 -3.85
N LEU A 143 -5.02 -8.62 -4.38
CA LEU A 143 -3.96 -9.42 -3.81
C LEU A 143 -2.79 -8.48 -3.45
N ASP A 144 -2.59 -8.24 -2.15
CA ASP A 144 -1.46 -7.48 -1.64
C ASP A 144 -0.24 -8.38 -1.45
N GLU A 145 0.97 -7.82 -1.61
CA GLU A 145 2.25 -8.55 -1.66
C GLU A 145 2.24 -9.65 -2.75
N ALA A 146 1.71 -9.31 -3.91
CA ALA A 146 1.46 -10.26 -4.98
C ALA A 146 2.74 -10.87 -5.60
N GLN A 147 3.93 -10.29 -5.40
CA GLN A 147 5.20 -10.91 -5.75
C GLN A 147 5.39 -12.27 -5.03
N ASP A 148 4.82 -12.44 -3.83
CA ASP A 148 4.91 -13.70 -3.09
C ASP A 148 4.20 -14.88 -3.78
N LEU A 149 3.31 -14.61 -4.76
CA LEU A 149 2.67 -15.65 -5.57
C LEU A 149 3.69 -16.49 -6.36
N ALA A 150 4.83 -15.92 -6.69
CA ALA A 150 5.90 -16.56 -7.45
C ALA A 150 7.27 -16.33 -6.79
N SER A 151 7.35 -16.48 -5.45
CA SER A 151 8.53 -16.14 -4.65
C SER A 151 9.83 -16.84 -5.05
N ARG A 152 9.75 -17.97 -5.74
CA ARG A 152 10.92 -18.67 -6.30
C ARG A 152 11.24 -18.27 -7.74
N GLY A 153 10.35 -17.52 -8.40
CA GLY A 153 10.51 -17.08 -9.79
C GLY A 153 10.68 -18.21 -10.82
N THR A 154 10.30 -19.44 -10.50
CA THR A 154 10.43 -20.54 -11.44
C THR A 154 9.39 -20.42 -12.57
N LYS A 155 9.77 -20.84 -13.79
CA LYS A 155 8.83 -20.85 -14.92
C LYS A 155 7.53 -21.59 -14.61
N HIS A 156 7.60 -22.65 -13.81
CA HIS A 156 6.42 -23.42 -13.42
C HIS A 156 5.50 -22.61 -12.50
N GLU A 157 6.04 -21.90 -11.52
CA GLU A 157 5.26 -21.00 -10.63
C GLU A 157 4.65 -19.87 -11.43
N LEU A 158 5.45 -19.15 -12.23
CA LEU A 158 4.98 -18.04 -13.05
C LEU A 158 3.85 -18.48 -14.00
N ASN A 159 4.00 -19.61 -14.69
CA ASN A 159 2.94 -20.19 -15.53
C ASN A 159 1.67 -20.50 -14.73
N SER A 160 1.82 -21.09 -13.55
CA SER A 160 0.69 -21.50 -12.71
C SER A 160 -0.08 -20.27 -12.18
N VAL A 161 0.64 -19.24 -11.74
CA VAL A 161 0.07 -17.97 -11.29
C VAL A 161 -0.64 -17.24 -12.44
N ALA A 162 0.03 -17.07 -13.58
CA ALA A 162 -0.56 -16.44 -14.75
C ALA A 162 -1.83 -17.16 -15.24
N SER A 163 -1.80 -18.49 -15.24
CA SER A 163 -2.96 -19.31 -15.64
C SER A 163 -4.13 -19.13 -14.65
N MET A 164 -3.85 -19.10 -13.34
CA MET A 164 -4.87 -18.87 -12.32
C MET A 164 -5.51 -17.49 -12.47
N LEU A 165 -4.71 -16.43 -12.59
CA LEU A 165 -5.21 -15.07 -12.77
C LEU A 165 -6.06 -14.94 -14.04
N LYS A 166 -5.57 -15.49 -15.17
CA LYS A 166 -6.33 -15.51 -16.43
C LYS A 166 -7.66 -16.24 -16.29
N THR A 167 -7.69 -17.40 -15.62
CA THR A 167 -8.92 -18.17 -15.43
C THR A 167 -9.98 -17.37 -14.68
N LEU A 168 -9.60 -16.58 -13.67
CA LEU A 168 -10.53 -15.70 -12.98
C LEU A 168 -11.02 -14.55 -13.87
N MET A 169 -10.13 -13.98 -14.70
CA MET A 169 -10.44 -12.82 -15.55
C MET A 169 -11.27 -13.18 -16.78
N THR A 170 -11.23 -14.45 -17.20
CA THR A 170 -11.92 -14.95 -18.41
C THR A 170 -12.95 -16.03 -18.10
N ASP A 171 -13.46 -16.06 -16.86
CA ASP A 171 -14.51 -17.02 -16.49
C ASP A 171 -15.75 -16.81 -17.36
N ASP A 172 -16.33 -17.91 -17.88
CA ASP A 172 -17.42 -17.88 -18.85
C ASP A 172 -18.76 -17.42 -18.22
N GLU A 173 -18.87 -17.41 -16.90
CA GLU A 173 -20.08 -17.03 -16.18
C GLU A 173 -19.92 -15.74 -15.39
N TRP A 174 -18.79 -15.56 -14.70
CA TRP A 174 -18.53 -14.40 -13.84
C TRP A 174 -17.04 -13.98 -13.86
N PRO A 175 -16.59 -13.27 -14.89
CA PRO A 175 -15.24 -12.74 -14.94
C PRO A 175 -14.97 -11.75 -13.80
N VAL A 176 -13.81 -11.86 -13.16
CA VAL A 176 -13.43 -11.03 -12.01
C VAL A 176 -12.21 -10.20 -12.34
N GLY A 177 -12.28 -8.89 -12.07
CA GLY A 177 -11.13 -8.00 -12.19
C GLY A 177 -10.08 -8.29 -11.11
N ILE A 178 -8.82 -8.16 -11.46
CA ILE A 178 -7.71 -8.46 -10.54
C ILE A 178 -6.95 -7.16 -10.24
N ILE A 179 -6.73 -6.91 -8.95
CA ILE A 179 -5.85 -5.84 -8.48
C ILE A 179 -4.66 -6.51 -7.81
N LEU A 180 -3.47 -6.23 -8.29
CA LEU A 180 -2.23 -6.71 -7.69
C LEU A 180 -1.47 -5.52 -7.10
N SER A 181 -0.98 -5.63 -5.87
CA SER A 181 -0.04 -4.67 -5.30
C SER A 181 1.19 -5.40 -4.77
N GLY A 182 2.37 -4.82 -4.97
CA GLY A 182 3.60 -5.47 -4.55
C GLY A 182 4.87 -4.70 -4.90
N THR A 183 6.01 -5.36 -4.71
CA THR A 183 7.31 -4.82 -5.11
C THR A 183 7.47 -4.87 -6.64
N GLU A 184 8.60 -4.35 -7.14
CA GLU A 184 8.95 -4.37 -8.57
C GLU A 184 9.02 -5.81 -9.13
N GLU A 185 9.29 -6.81 -8.29
CA GLU A 185 9.27 -8.24 -8.66
C GLU A 185 7.89 -8.71 -9.19
N LEU A 186 6.82 -7.95 -8.90
CA LEU A 186 5.49 -8.20 -9.49
C LEU A 186 5.52 -8.15 -11.03
N GLU A 187 6.43 -7.37 -11.60
CA GLU A 187 6.58 -7.22 -13.05
C GLU A 187 7.02 -8.52 -13.71
N ASP A 188 7.76 -9.39 -13.01
CA ASP A 188 8.16 -10.70 -13.52
C ASP A 188 6.93 -11.59 -13.81
N ILE A 189 5.90 -11.51 -12.95
CA ILE A 189 4.64 -12.25 -13.16
C ILE A 189 3.90 -11.72 -14.39
N LEU A 190 3.84 -10.39 -14.54
CA LEU A 190 3.12 -9.75 -15.64
C LEU A 190 3.82 -9.94 -16.98
N ASN A 191 5.14 -9.78 -17.00
CA ASN A 191 5.96 -9.92 -18.22
C ASN A 191 6.10 -11.37 -18.70
N HIS A 192 5.87 -12.33 -17.80
CA HIS A 192 5.99 -13.74 -18.13
C HIS A 192 4.93 -14.22 -19.14
N ASP A 193 3.72 -13.67 -19.08
CA ASP A 193 2.58 -14.09 -19.92
C ASP A 193 1.96 -12.91 -20.67
N PRO A 194 2.15 -12.81 -22.00
CA PRO A 194 1.60 -11.73 -22.82
C PRO A 194 0.07 -11.64 -22.79
N GLN A 195 -0.63 -12.75 -22.53
CA GLN A 195 -2.09 -12.75 -22.45
C GLN A 195 -2.57 -12.14 -21.12
N LEU A 196 -1.81 -12.33 -20.04
CA LEU A 196 -2.06 -11.64 -18.77
C LEU A 196 -1.70 -10.15 -18.90
N ALA A 197 -0.51 -9.85 -19.43
CA ALA A 197 -0.02 -8.47 -19.58
C ALA A 197 -1.01 -7.56 -20.31
N ARG A 198 -1.63 -8.01 -21.40
CA ARG A 198 -2.61 -7.22 -22.16
C ARG A 198 -3.88 -6.86 -21.38
N ARG A 199 -4.22 -7.63 -20.34
CA ARG A 199 -5.39 -7.43 -19.48
C ARG A 199 -5.10 -6.54 -18.28
N MET A 200 -3.83 -6.35 -17.96
CA MET A 200 -3.41 -5.58 -16.79
C MET A 200 -3.01 -4.16 -17.19
N LYS A 201 -3.44 -3.19 -16.41
CA LYS A 201 -2.90 -1.83 -16.42
C LYS A 201 -1.93 -1.68 -15.28
N THR A 202 -0.85 -0.94 -15.48
CA THR A 202 0.19 -0.80 -14.47
C THR A 202 0.31 0.65 -14.00
N VAL A 203 0.49 0.81 -12.69
CA VAL A 203 0.90 2.06 -12.05
C VAL A 203 2.15 1.76 -11.24
N HIS A 204 3.14 2.61 -11.32
CA HIS A 204 4.36 2.47 -10.56
C HIS A 204 4.52 3.64 -9.58
N PHE A 205 4.75 3.32 -8.30
CA PHE A 205 5.08 4.31 -7.29
C PHE A 205 6.61 4.41 -7.18
N GLU A 206 7.15 5.41 -7.85
CA GLU A 206 8.60 5.66 -7.85
C GLU A 206 9.10 6.16 -6.49
N SER A 207 10.41 6.03 -6.26
CA SER A 207 11.07 6.66 -5.13
C SER A 207 11.05 8.19 -5.25
N LEU A 208 11.03 8.89 -4.14
CA LEU A 208 11.15 10.34 -4.11
C LEU A 208 12.56 10.78 -4.51
N SER A 209 12.63 11.87 -5.28
CA SER A 209 13.88 12.60 -5.51
C SER A 209 13.95 13.79 -4.54
N PRO A 210 14.97 13.90 -3.68
CA PRO A 210 15.08 15.05 -2.77
C PRO A 210 14.97 16.39 -3.49
N ALA A 211 15.68 16.55 -4.61
CA ALA A 211 15.68 17.80 -5.36
C ALA A 211 14.33 18.15 -6.03
N ALA A 212 13.54 17.16 -6.41
CA ALA A 212 12.27 17.38 -7.11
C ALA A 212 11.05 17.48 -6.17
N HIS A 213 11.08 16.74 -5.04
CA HIS A 213 9.90 16.56 -4.19
C HIS A 213 10.03 17.18 -2.80
N ALA A 214 11.08 17.97 -2.54
CA ALA A 214 11.24 18.58 -1.21
C ALA A 214 10.08 19.51 -0.86
N ASN A 215 9.58 20.30 -1.81
CA ASN A 215 8.41 21.17 -1.58
C ASN A 215 7.15 20.36 -1.29
N ASP A 216 6.87 19.31 -2.04
CA ASP A 216 5.68 18.46 -1.84
C ASP A 216 5.70 17.83 -0.44
N VAL A 217 6.90 17.48 0.06
CA VAL A 217 7.07 16.95 1.41
C VAL A 217 6.91 18.02 2.48
N LEU A 218 7.28 19.28 2.20
CA LEU A 218 7.02 20.40 3.11
C LEU A 218 5.51 20.70 3.19
N ASP A 219 4.81 20.73 2.08
CA ASP A 219 3.35 20.92 2.05
C ASP A 219 2.63 19.80 2.83
N LEU A 220 3.13 18.56 2.67
CA LEU A 220 2.65 17.41 3.43
C LEU A 220 2.88 17.59 4.93
N LEU A 221 4.06 18.03 5.35
CA LEU A 221 4.40 18.32 6.75
C LEU A 221 3.49 19.41 7.34
N GLU A 222 3.27 20.50 6.61
CA GLU A 222 2.37 21.60 7.05
C GLU A 222 0.94 21.09 7.21
N SER A 223 0.42 20.30 6.28
CA SER A 223 -0.90 19.68 6.36
C SER A 223 -1.07 18.79 7.61
N TYR A 224 -0.05 17.99 7.94
CA TYR A 224 -0.08 17.18 9.17
C TYR A 224 0.02 18.05 10.43
N CYS A 225 0.85 19.10 10.42
CA CYS A 225 0.94 20.04 11.54
C CYS A 225 -0.38 20.75 11.81
N GLU A 226 -1.06 21.24 10.77
CA GLU A 226 -2.37 21.87 10.88
C GLU A 226 -3.40 20.94 11.53
N ARG A 227 -3.49 19.69 11.07
CA ARG A 227 -4.40 18.69 11.62
C ARG A 227 -4.06 18.26 13.04
N ALA A 228 -2.76 18.25 13.36
CA ALA A 228 -2.27 17.95 14.69
C ALA A 228 -2.41 19.14 15.66
N GLU A 229 -2.81 20.31 15.17
CA GLU A 229 -2.84 21.56 15.94
C GLU A 229 -1.46 21.93 16.52
N LEU A 230 -0.39 21.65 15.75
CA LEU A 230 0.99 21.99 16.10
C LEU A 230 1.51 23.08 15.17
N ILE A 231 2.30 24.02 15.73
CA ILE A 231 2.96 25.06 14.94
C ILE A 231 4.31 24.51 14.46
N PRO A 232 4.57 24.40 13.14
CA PRO A 232 5.87 24.00 12.67
C PRO A 232 6.91 25.08 12.95
N ALA A 233 8.05 24.69 13.54
CA ALA A 233 9.16 25.61 13.74
C ALA A 233 9.73 26.06 12.37
N PRO A 234 10.14 27.32 12.20
CA PRO A 234 10.59 27.86 10.89
C PRO A 234 11.66 27.02 10.20
N GLN A 235 12.53 26.35 10.96
CA GLN A 235 13.59 25.50 10.42
C GLN A 235 13.06 24.25 9.68
N LEU A 236 11.84 23.77 10.05
CA LEU A 236 11.20 22.63 9.41
C LEU A 236 10.65 22.97 8.02
N LEU A 237 10.46 24.25 7.71
CA LEU A 237 9.91 24.73 6.44
C LEU A 237 11.02 25.08 5.42
N SER A 238 12.26 24.65 5.66
CA SER A 238 13.37 24.84 4.74
C SER A 238 13.45 23.69 3.74
N LEU A 239 13.88 23.97 2.50
CA LEU A 239 14.15 22.95 1.48
C LEU A 239 15.13 21.89 1.99
N GLU A 240 16.16 22.33 2.73
CA GLU A 240 17.11 21.40 3.34
C GLU A 240 16.42 20.40 4.28
N HIS A 241 15.41 20.82 5.05
CA HIS A 241 14.66 19.91 5.91
C HIS A 241 13.81 18.93 5.09
N GLY A 242 13.17 19.39 4.01
CA GLY A 242 12.43 18.51 3.08
C GLY A 242 13.34 17.45 2.45
N GLU A 243 14.51 17.85 1.95
CA GLU A 243 15.50 16.92 1.40
C GLU A 243 16.00 15.92 2.45
N ARG A 244 16.27 16.41 3.66
CA ARG A 244 16.70 15.62 4.82
C ARG A 244 15.67 14.59 5.23
N LEU A 245 14.38 14.97 5.25
CA LEU A 245 13.27 14.10 5.59
C LEU A 245 13.08 13.01 4.52
N ILE A 246 13.17 13.35 3.24
CA ILE A 246 13.14 12.38 2.13
C ILE A 246 14.29 11.37 2.27
N HIS A 247 15.49 11.87 2.52
CA HIS A 247 16.68 11.03 2.69
C HIS A 247 16.52 10.08 3.90
N ALA A 248 16.11 10.61 5.06
CA ALA A 248 15.87 9.83 6.28
C ALA A 248 14.83 8.73 6.08
N ALA A 249 13.88 8.95 5.19
CA ALA A 249 12.85 8.01 4.76
C ALA A 249 13.32 7.06 3.63
N ALA A 250 14.62 6.94 3.38
CA ALA A 250 15.17 6.12 2.29
C ALA A 250 14.49 6.41 0.92
N ASN A 251 14.11 7.66 0.69
CA ASN A 251 13.40 8.13 -0.50
C ASN A 251 12.00 7.52 -0.72
N GLN A 252 11.36 7.03 0.35
CA GLN A 252 10.04 6.38 0.26
C GLN A 252 8.95 7.27 0.84
N PHE A 253 7.91 7.54 0.05
CA PHE A 253 6.81 8.44 0.42
C PHE A 253 6.06 8.00 1.68
N GLY A 254 5.73 6.72 1.79
CA GLY A 254 5.04 6.20 2.99
C GLY A 254 5.92 6.32 4.24
N LEU A 255 7.24 6.14 4.11
CA LEU A 255 8.16 6.32 5.23
C LEU A 255 8.34 7.80 5.63
N VAL A 256 8.19 8.74 4.68
CA VAL A 256 8.13 10.18 5.01
C VAL A 256 6.93 10.45 5.92
N ILE A 257 5.74 9.95 5.54
CA ILE A 257 4.52 10.09 6.36
C ILE A 257 4.71 9.49 7.76
N GLU A 258 5.27 8.28 7.83
CA GLU A 258 5.53 7.64 9.12
C GLU A 258 6.46 8.47 10.01
N LEU A 259 7.56 9.02 9.45
CA LEU A 259 8.48 9.88 10.22
C LEU A 259 7.81 11.17 10.70
N ILE A 260 6.95 11.78 9.90
CA ILE A 260 6.17 12.95 10.30
C ILE A 260 5.25 12.59 11.47
N LEU A 261 4.51 11.48 11.39
CA LEU A 261 3.60 11.03 12.43
C LEU A 261 4.34 10.68 13.73
N GLU A 262 5.49 10.02 13.65
CA GLU A 262 6.33 9.72 14.80
C GLU A 262 6.89 10.99 15.45
N ALA A 263 7.29 11.99 14.67
CA ALA A 263 7.73 13.27 15.21
C ALA A 263 6.58 14.05 15.89
N ILE A 264 5.37 13.98 15.35
CA ILE A 264 4.17 14.54 15.96
C ILE A 264 3.85 13.81 17.26
N GLU A 265 3.96 12.48 17.31
CA GLU A 265 3.77 11.68 18.51
C GLU A 265 4.74 12.10 19.63
N GLU A 266 6.01 12.30 19.30
CA GLU A 266 7.00 12.82 20.24
C GLU A 266 6.65 14.22 20.76
N ALA A 267 6.13 15.11 19.92
CA ALA A 267 5.66 16.42 20.34
C ALA A 267 4.47 16.32 21.33
N PHE A 268 3.51 15.45 21.07
CA PHE A 268 2.39 15.21 21.96
C PHE A 268 2.81 14.63 23.32
N LEU A 269 3.73 13.64 23.30
CA LEU A 269 4.26 13.05 24.53
C LEU A 269 5.00 14.07 25.39
N GLN A 270 5.70 15.02 24.76
CA GLN A 270 6.39 16.13 25.44
C GLN A 270 5.45 17.28 25.81
N LYS A 271 4.16 17.21 25.37
CA LYS A 271 3.15 18.28 25.55
C LYS A 271 3.58 19.61 24.92
N ASP A 272 4.34 19.54 23.85
CA ASP A 272 4.75 20.71 23.10
C ASP A 272 3.62 21.18 22.17
N THR A 273 3.53 22.50 21.97
CA THR A 273 2.59 23.14 21.03
C THR A 273 3.22 23.40 19.66
N ALA A 274 4.50 23.12 19.53
CA ALA A 274 5.26 23.30 18.29
C ALA A 274 6.02 22.03 17.90
N LEU A 275 5.96 21.68 16.62
CA LEU A 275 6.80 20.65 16.05
C LEU A 275 8.18 21.24 15.69
N SER A 276 9.27 20.55 16.00
CA SER A 276 10.62 21.03 15.78
C SER A 276 11.60 19.89 15.45
N CYS A 277 12.81 20.24 15.00
CA CYS A 277 13.85 19.24 14.65
C CYS A 277 14.18 18.26 15.79
N LYS A 278 14.02 18.64 17.07
CA LYS A 278 14.25 17.71 18.20
C LYS A 278 13.32 16.51 18.17
N HIS A 279 12.06 16.69 17.70
CA HIS A 279 11.10 15.59 17.61
C HIS A 279 11.46 14.62 16.48
N PHE A 280 11.85 15.13 15.32
CA PHE A 280 12.37 14.30 14.22
C PHE A 280 13.64 13.54 14.60
N ARG A 281 14.57 14.22 15.29
CA ARG A 281 15.77 13.58 15.83
C ARG A 281 15.40 12.40 16.74
N ARG A 282 14.47 12.63 17.68
CA ARG A 282 14.04 11.61 18.65
C ARG A 282 13.31 10.47 17.99
N ALA A 283 12.35 10.77 17.09
CA ALA A 283 11.61 9.78 16.32
C ALA A 283 12.55 8.87 15.52
N TYR A 284 13.50 9.45 14.79
CA TYR A 284 14.48 8.67 14.02
C TYR A 284 15.38 7.82 14.92
N GLN A 285 15.82 8.35 16.05
CA GLN A 285 16.63 7.61 17.02
C GLN A 285 15.87 6.41 17.62
N LEU A 286 14.56 6.58 17.92
CA LEU A 286 13.73 5.49 18.42
C LEU A 286 13.50 4.41 17.36
N ARG A 287 13.29 4.81 16.12
CA ARG A 287 13.10 3.89 14.98
C ARG A 287 14.34 3.07 14.67
N THR A 288 15.52 3.67 14.72
CA THR A 288 16.75 3.07 14.21
C THR A 288 17.73 2.63 15.30
N SER A 289 17.55 3.11 16.54
CA SER A 289 18.51 2.97 17.63
C SER A 289 19.91 3.47 17.27
N CYS A 290 20.02 4.45 16.35
CA CYS A 290 21.30 5.00 15.92
C CYS A 290 21.91 5.95 16.95
N GLU A 291 23.23 6.09 16.91
CA GLU A 291 23.96 7.15 17.61
C GLU A 291 23.79 8.49 16.87
N ASP A 292 24.05 9.60 17.56
CA ASP A 292 23.86 10.96 17.03
C ASP A 292 24.64 11.20 15.72
N GLU A 293 25.80 10.56 15.54
CA GLU A 293 26.64 10.63 14.34
C GLU A 293 25.99 9.98 13.10
N PHE A 294 24.97 9.16 13.30
CA PHE A 294 24.22 8.46 12.24
C PHE A 294 22.76 8.94 12.13
N ASN A 295 22.43 10.04 12.80
CA ASN A 295 21.10 10.60 12.72
C ASN A 295 21.04 11.71 11.66
N PRO A 296 20.26 11.52 10.57
CA PRO A 296 20.14 12.52 9.49
C PRO A 296 19.66 13.88 9.97
N PHE A 297 18.94 13.96 11.09
CA PHE A 297 18.42 15.21 11.65
C PHE A 297 19.42 15.94 12.57
N ILE A 298 20.64 15.42 12.70
CA ILE A 298 21.68 16.01 13.55
C ILE A 298 22.86 16.48 12.70
N ILE A 299 23.37 15.60 11.83
CA ILE A 299 24.61 15.86 11.11
C ILE A 299 24.37 16.75 9.87
N PRO A 300 25.31 17.64 9.54
CA PRO A 300 25.21 18.47 8.34
C PRO A 300 25.24 17.63 7.05
N ASP A 301 26.16 16.68 6.96
CA ASP A 301 26.38 15.84 5.78
C ASP A 301 25.46 14.60 5.77
N PHE A 302 24.17 14.77 6.00
CA PHE A 302 23.20 13.70 6.17
C PHE A 302 23.12 12.74 4.97
N TYR A 303 23.43 13.21 3.77
CA TYR A 303 23.45 12.41 2.54
C TYR A 303 24.49 11.28 2.54
N ARG A 304 25.44 11.28 3.49
CA ARG A 304 26.43 10.21 3.66
C ARG A 304 25.92 9.03 4.47
N ILE A 305 24.78 9.17 5.12
CA ILE A 305 24.14 8.09 5.86
C ILE A 305 23.40 7.20 4.88
N ASP A 306 23.62 5.88 4.94
CA ASP A 306 22.76 4.94 4.23
C ASP A 306 21.47 4.70 5.05
N ALA A 307 20.43 5.45 4.74
CA ALA A 307 19.13 5.36 5.42
C ALA A 307 18.39 4.02 5.20
N ARG A 308 18.88 3.15 4.30
CA ARG A 308 18.35 1.79 4.11
C ARG A 308 18.89 0.81 5.14
N GLN A 309 20.03 1.11 5.76
CA GLN A 309 20.68 0.28 6.79
C GLN A 309 20.24 0.72 8.19
N VAL A 310 18.96 0.52 8.51
CA VAL A 310 18.28 1.01 9.72
C VAL A 310 18.90 0.47 11.03
N PHE A 311 19.54 -0.71 10.99
CA PHE A 311 20.04 -1.40 12.20
C PHE A 311 21.58 -1.49 12.26
N THR A 312 22.31 -0.57 11.67
CA THR A 312 23.78 -0.57 11.76
C THR A 312 24.22 -0.10 13.13
N ARG A 313 24.59 -1.03 14.00
CA ARG A 313 25.37 -0.74 15.19
C ARG A 313 26.84 -0.53 14.77
N GLY A 314 27.34 0.70 14.92
CA GLY A 314 28.76 1.04 14.83
C GLY A 314 29.46 0.62 13.54
N GLY A 315 29.66 1.58 12.67
CA GLY A 315 30.57 1.63 11.53
C GLY A 315 31.30 0.37 11.11
N ARG A 316 30.79 -0.33 10.10
CA ARG A 316 31.70 -0.95 9.13
C ARG A 316 31.78 0.01 7.94
N ARG A 317 32.83 0.85 7.95
CA ARG A 317 33.33 1.49 6.73
C ARG A 317 33.82 0.36 5.83
N SER A 318 33.17 0.16 4.69
CA SER A 318 33.74 -0.55 3.55
C SER A 318 34.66 0.36 2.80
#